data_12f73a8192d39b65df3e77ea813900a7
#
_entry.id   12f73a8192d39b65df3e77ea813900a7
#
_cell.length_a   1.000
_cell.length_b   1.000
_cell.length_c   1.000
_cell.angle_alpha   90.00
_cell.angle_beta   90.00
_cell.angle_gamma   90.00
#
_symmetry.space_group_name_H-M   'P 1'
#
loop_
_entity.id
_entity.type
_entity.pdbx_description
1 polymer ?
#
loop_
_entity_poly.entity_id
_entity_poly.type
_entity_poly.pdbx_seq_one_letter_code
_entity_poly.pdbx_strand_id
1 'polypeptide(L)'
;MRITVYGPGCAKCKQLEQLAQEAVKQAGVEAEVEKVSDFAEIAKAGVLTTPGLAIDGNMKSKGRIPKVEEIVSWIMTESAG
;
A
#
# COMPACT_ATOMS: atom_id res chain seq x y z
N MET A 1 -4.57 -10.43 5.72
CA MET A 1 -4.67 -9.08 5.10
C MET A 1 -3.57 -8.93 4.08
N ARG A 2 -3.88 -8.38 2.94
CA ARG A 2 -2.90 -8.15 1.87
C ARG A 2 -2.79 -6.66 1.59
N ILE A 3 -1.57 -6.15 1.67
CA ILE A 3 -1.27 -4.75 1.38
C ILE A 3 -0.50 -4.73 0.07
N THR A 4 -1.03 -4.04 -0.93
CA THR A 4 -0.43 -4.00 -2.26
C THR A 4 0.14 -2.61 -2.54
N VAL A 5 1.42 -2.57 -2.90
CA VAL A 5 2.11 -1.36 -3.31
C VAL A 5 2.27 -1.39 -4.83
N TYR A 6 1.62 -0.46 -5.51
CA TYR A 6 1.67 -0.36 -6.96
C TYR A 6 2.72 0.65 -7.39
N GLY A 7 3.70 0.20 -8.16
CA GLY A 7 4.70 1.09 -8.68
C GLY A 7 5.83 0.35 -9.38
N PRO A 8 6.52 1.01 -10.32
CA PRO A 8 7.54 0.37 -11.16
C PRO A 8 8.89 0.17 -10.47
N GLY A 9 8.96 0.28 -9.15
CA GLY A 9 10.21 0.06 -8.41
C GLY A 9 11.04 1.32 -8.23
N CYS A 10 10.45 2.49 -8.34
CA CYS A 10 11.14 3.76 -8.11
C CYS A 10 11.44 3.95 -6.61
N ALA A 11 12.25 4.96 -6.29
CA ALA A 11 12.62 5.25 -4.90
C ALA A 11 11.40 5.48 -4.01
N LYS A 12 10.40 6.20 -4.51
CA LYS A 12 9.16 6.45 -3.78
C LYS A 12 8.36 5.17 -3.54
N CYS A 13 8.38 4.26 -4.51
CA CYS A 13 7.69 2.97 -4.39
C CYS A 13 8.34 2.12 -3.30
N LYS A 14 9.66 2.10 -3.24
CA LYS A 14 10.40 1.39 -2.19
C LYS A 14 10.16 2.02 -0.83
N GLN A 15 10.12 3.34 -0.76
CA GLN A 15 9.83 4.05 0.48
C GLN A 15 8.44 3.69 0.99
N LEU A 16 7.45 3.65 0.11
CA LEU A 16 6.08 3.28 0.48
C LEU A 16 6.02 1.84 0.98
N GLU A 17 6.75 0.93 0.34
CA GLU A 17 6.82 -0.45 0.79
C GLU A 17 7.35 -0.54 2.23
N GLN A 18 8.42 0.19 2.52
CA GLN A 18 9.00 0.21 3.87
C GLN A 18 8.02 0.77 4.90
N LEU A 19 7.32 1.84 4.53
CA LEU A 19 6.30 2.43 5.40
C LEU A 19 5.15 1.47 5.65
N ALA A 20 4.74 0.72 4.63
CA ALA A 20 3.69 -0.28 4.77
C ALA A 20 4.11 -1.39 5.72
N GLN A 21 5.35 -1.87 5.62
CA GLN A 21 5.88 -2.88 6.52
C GLN A 21 5.95 -2.38 7.96
N GLU A 22 6.37 -1.14 8.14
CA GLU A 22 6.42 -0.52 9.46
C GLU A 22 5.02 -0.39 10.06
N ALA A 23 4.06 0.01 9.24
CA ALA A 23 2.67 0.14 9.68
C ALA A 23 2.08 -1.21 10.12
N VAL A 24 2.41 -2.28 9.41
CA VAL A 24 1.98 -3.64 9.79
C VAL A 24 2.50 -4.00 11.18
N LYS A 25 3.78 -3.69 11.44
CA LYS A 25 4.37 -3.95 12.75
C LYS A 25 3.68 -3.13 13.85
N GLN A 26 3.44 -1.86 13.60
CA GLN A 26 2.80 -0.99 14.57
C GLN A 26 1.36 -1.40 14.85
N ALA A 27 0.65 -1.84 13.82
CA ALA A 27 -0.74 -2.28 13.97
C ALA A 27 -0.85 -3.64 14.66
N GLY A 28 0.22 -4.43 14.66
CA GLY A 28 0.23 -5.74 15.28
C GLY A 28 -0.65 -6.76 14.59
N VAL A 29 -0.84 -6.63 13.28
CA VAL A 29 -1.69 -7.54 12.50
C VAL A 29 -0.83 -8.45 11.63
N GLU A 30 -1.39 -9.59 11.23
CA GLU A 30 -0.76 -10.45 10.23
C GLU A 30 -1.17 -9.94 8.86
N ALA A 31 -0.17 -9.54 8.08
CA ALA A 31 -0.42 -9.01 6.74
C ALA A 31 0.76 -9.29 5.85
N GLU A 32 0.48 -9.44 4.56
CA GLU A 32 1.49 -9.56 3.52
C GLU A 32 1.59 -8.25 2.78
N VAL A 33 2.82 -7.79 2.55
CA VAL A 33 3.07 -6.61 1.72
C VAL A 33 3.59 -7.10 0.39
N GLU A 34 2.82 -6.90 -0.67
CA GLU A 34 3.24 -7.31 -2.01
C GLU A 34 3.44 -6.09 -2.90
N LYS A 35 4.32 -6.24 -3.87
CA LYS A 35 4.59 -5.20 -4.86
C LYS A 35 4.05 -5.60 -6.21
N VAL A 36 3.41 -4.65 -6.89
CA VAL A 36 2.97 -4.82 -8.26
C VAL A 36 3.69 -3.77 -9.10
N SER A 37 4.62 -4.22 -9.93
CA SER A 37 5.45 -3.32 -10.74
C SER A 37 5.09 -3.37 -12.23
N ASP A 38 4.17 -4.24 -12.64
CA ASP A 38 3.73 -4.36 -14.01
C ASP A 38 2.78 -3.21 -14.34
N PHE A 39 3.11 -2.42 -15.35
CA PHE A 39 2.30 -1.28 -15.74
C PHE A 39 0.87 -1.64 -16.11
N ALA A 40 0.66 -2.81 -16.75
CA ALA A 40 -0.67 -3.26 -17.11
C ALA A 40 -1.52 -3.53 -15.88
N GLU A 41 -0.94 -4.18 -14.87
CA GLU A 41 -1.64 -4.45 -13.62
C GLU A 41 -1.91 -3.18 -12.82
N ILE A 42 -0.96 -2.25 -12.82
CA ILE A 42 -1.12 -0.95 -12.19
C ILE A 42 -2.29 -0.19 -12.83
N ALA A 43 -2.36 -0.18 -14.14
CA ALA A 43 -3.43 0.47 -14.86
C ALA A 43 -4.79 -0.19 -14.59
N LYS A 44 -4.83 -1.52 -14.54
CA LYS A 44 -6.06 -2.26 -14.22
C LYS A 44 -6.59 -1.92 -12.84
N ALA A 45 -5.71 -1.65 -11.90
CA ALA A 45 -6.09 -1.26 -10.55
C ALA A 45 -6.57 0.19 -10.46
N GLY A 46 -6.49 0.94 -11.55
CA GLY A 46 -6.89 2.34 -11.59
C GLY A 46 -5.85 3.29 -11.04
N VAL A 47 -4.60 2.85 -10.92
CA VAL A 47 -3.51 3.69 -10.42
C VAL A 47 -2.87 4.41 -11.61
N LEU A 48 -3.25 5.65 -11.81
CA LEU A 48 -2.71 6.47 -12.91
C LEU A 48 -1.46 7.24 -12.48
N THR A 49 -1.28 7.44 -11.19
CA THR A 49 -0.11 8.12 -10.62
C THR A 49 0.49 7.24 -9.55
N THR A 50 1.72 6.81 -9.71
CA THR A 50 2.41 5.96 -8.74
C THR A 50 3.18 6.79 -7.72
N PRO A 51 3.41 6.26 -6.52
CA PRO A 51 3.00 4.94 -6.04
C PRO A 51 1.54 4.92 -5.59
N GLY A 52 0.94 3.72 -5.58
CA GLY A 52 -0.40 3.51 -5.05
C GLY A 52 -0.38 2.47 -3.94
N LEU A 53 -1.31 2.58 -3.01
CA LEU A 53 -1.44 1.65 -1.89
C LEU A 53 -2.88 1.14 -1.79
N ALA A 54 -3.02 -0.17 -1.72
CA ALA A 54 -4.33 -0.80 -1.52
C ALA A 54 -4.24 -1.80 -0.36
N ILE A 55 -5.34 -1.96 0.35
CA ILE A 55 -5.46 -2.95 1.43
C ILE A 55 -6.67 -3.82 1.13
N ASP A 56 -6.42 -5.12 0.98
CA ASP A 56 -7.43 -6.11 0.62
C ASP A 56 -8.26 -5.69 -0.60
N GLY A 57 -7.59 -5.12 -1.60
CA GLY A 57 -8.22 -4.70 -2.83
C GLY A 57 -8.85 -3.30 -2.79
N ASN A 58 -8.86 -2.65 -1.64
CA ASN A 58 -9.42 -1.31 -1.49
C ASN A 58 -8.31 -0.27 -1.60
N MET A 59 -8.38 0.57 -2.64
CA MET A 59 -7.38 1.60 -2.88
C MET A 59 -7.45 2.68 -1.80
N LYS A 60 -6.32 2.93 -1.14
CA LYS A 60 -6.25 3.90 -0.04
C LYS A 60 -5.54 5.19 -0.44
N SER A 61 -4.49 5.10 -1.27
CA SER A 61 -3.80 6.30 -1.72
C SER A 61 -3.23 6.10 -3.12
N LYS A 62 -3.10 7.20 -3.86
CA LYS A 62 -2.53 7.21 -5.21
C LYS A 62 -1.68 8.46 -5.35
N GLY A 63 -0.50 8.29 -5.94
CA GLY A 63 0.34 9.42 -6.33
C GLY A 63 1.01 10.17 -5.20
N ARG A 64 0.96 9.64 -3.98
CA ARG A 64 1.64 10.25 -2.84
C ARG A 64 2.13 9.18 -1.88
N ILE A 65 3.01 9.58 -0.98
CA ILE A 65 3.49 8.72 0.08
C ILE A 65 2.76 9.11 1.36
N PRO A 66 1.84 8.28 1.85
CA PRO A 66 1.15 8.56 3.12
C PRO A 66 2.11 8.40 4.29
N LYS A 67 1.76 9.00 5.41
CA LYS A 67 2.50 8.81 6.66
C LYS A 67 2.18 7.43 7.23
N VAL A 68 3.10 6.89 8.03
CA VAL A 68 2.90 5.59 8.66
C VAL A 68 1.62 5.57 9.50
N GLU A 69 1.30 6.67 10.18
CA GLU A 69 0.10 6.78 11.00
C GLU A 69 -1.18 6.64 10.16
N GLU A 70 -1.18 7.18 8.97
CA GLU A 70 -2.30 7.03 8.05
C GLU A 70 -2.49 5.57 7.65
N ILE A 71 -1.38 4.92 7.32
CA ILE A 71 -1.43 3.50 6.91
C ILE A 71 -1.92 2.64 8.07
N VAL A 72 -1.43 2.87 9.28
CA VAL A 72 -1.90 2.15 10.47
C VAL A 72 -3.40 2.33 10.65
N SER A 73 -3.90 3.55 10.50
CA SER A 73 -5.32 3.83 10.60
C SER A 73 -6.13 3.04 9.58
N TRP A 74 -5.66 2.99 8.33
CA TRP A 74 -6.34 2.23 7.28
C TRP A 74 -6.33 0.73 7.56
N ILE A 75 -5.21 0.20 8.07
CA ILE A 75 -5.09 -1.21 8.45
C ILE A 75 -6.09 -1.55 9.55
N MET A 76 -6.17 -0.71 10.57
CA MET A 76 -7.09 -0.93 11.69
C MET A 76 -8.54 -0.87 11.23
N THR A 77 -8.87 0.04 10.34
CA THR A 77 -10.21 0.16 9.78
C THR A 77 -10.60 -1.09 8.99
N GLU A 78 -9.70 -1.59 8.14
CA GLU A 78 -9.96 -2.80 7.36
C GLU A 78 -10.05 -4.04 8.27
N SER A 79 -9.24 -4.10 9.33
CA SER A 79 -9.26 -5.22 10.28
C SER A 79 -10.57 -5.27 11.07
N ALA A 80 -11.16 -4.12 11.33
CA ALA A 80 -12.40 -4.03 12.12
C ALA A 80 -13.63 -4.36 11.28
N GLY A 81 -13.50 -4.29 9.98
CA GLY A 81 -14.61 -4.54 9.04
C GLY A 81 -14.82 -6.02 8.69
#